data_e4752607695db15f09fc1b9f7c54684d
#
_entry.id   e4752607695db15f09fc1b9f7c54684d
#
_cell.length_a   1.000
_cell.length_b   1.000
_cell.length_c   1.000
_cell.angle_alpha   90.00
_cell.angle_beta   90.00
_cell.angle_gamma   90.00
#
_symmetry.space_group_name_H-M   'P 1'
#
loop_
_entity.id
_entity.type
_entity.pdbx_description
1 polymer ?
#
loop_
_entity_poly.entity_id
_entity_poly.type
_entity_poly.pdbx_seq_one_letter_code
_entity_poly.pdbx_strand_id
1 'polypeptide(L)' 'MKENEQRLLDAIADMREDEALALARAMLDAGDAPLRVLELCRTAMETVGKRFQEGEYFLPELILAGEMLERIGDMA' A
#
# COMPACT_ATOMS: atom_id res chain seq x y z
N MET A 1 -10.04 -6.75 -10.99
CA MET A 1 -9.67 -5.77 -9.95
C MET A 1 -9.91 -4.36 -10.47
N LYS A 2 -10.44 -3.48 -9.63
CA LYS A 2 -10.71 -2.10 -10.02
C LYS A 2 -9.38 -1.36 -10.28
N GLU A 3 -9.42 -0.38 -11.17
CA GLU A 3 -8.22 0.39 -11.53
C GLU A 3 -7.57 1.06 -10.32
N ASN A 4 -8.37 1.69 -9.44
CA ASN A 4 -7.82 2.33 -8.24
C ASN A 4 -7.19 1.34 -7.29
N GLU A 5 -7.71 0.13 -7.22
CA GLU A 5 -7.14 -0.92 -6.37
C GLU A 5 -5.76 -1.31 -6.88
N GLN A 6 -5.62 -1.50 -8.20
CA GLN A 6 -4.33 -1.85 -8.78
C GLN A 6 -3.33 -0.70 -8.61
N ARG A 7 -3.79 0.54 -8.77
CA ARG A 7 -2.93 1.71 -8.57
C ARG A 7 -2.43 1.81 -7.13
N LEU A 8 -3.29 1.49 -6.16
CA LEU A 8 -2.88 1.49 -4.75
C LEU A 8 -1.82 0.42 -4.50
N LEU A 9 -2.05 -0.81 -5.01
CA LEU A 9 -1.07 -1.88 -4.89
C LEU A 9 0.29 -1.46 -5.45
N ASP A 10 0.28 -0.89 -6.65
CA ASP A 10 1.51 -0.47 -7.32
C ASP A 10 2.21 0.65 -6.58
N ALA A 11 1.45 1.62 -6.08
CA ALA A 11 2.01 2.75 -5.36
C ALA A 11 2.71 2.30 -4.08
N ILE A 12 2.11 1.38 -3.33
CA ILE A 12 2.73 0.84 -2.12
C ILE A 12 3.96 0.02 -2.49
N ALA A 13 3.83 -0.89 -3.45
CA ALA A 13 4.92 -1.78 -3.84
C ALA A 13 6.12 -1.00 -4.38
N ASP A 14 5.86 0.13 -5.06
CA ASP A 14 6.91 0.95 -5.66
C ASP A 14 7.37 2.10 -4.76
N MET A 15 6.96 2.11 -3.49
CA MET A 15 7.39 3.10 -2.50
C MET A 15 6.96 4.53 -2.85
N ARG A 16 5.82 4.68 -3.54
CA ARG A 16 5.27 6.00 -3.85
C ARG A 16 4.29 6.41 -2.75
N GLU A 17 4.84 6.86 -1.64
CA GLU A 17 4.08 7.12 -0.43
C GLU A 17 2.95 8.13 -0.62
N ASP A 18 3.25 9.30 -1.19
CA ASP A 18 2.24 10.34 -1.33
C ASP A 18 1.07 9.87 -2.20
N GLU A 19 1.37 9.15 -3.29
CA GLU A 19 0.33 8.60 -4.16
C GLU A 19 -0.48 7.53 -3.44
N ALA A 20 0.17 6.66 -2.68
CA ALA A 20 -0.52 5.61 -1.94
C ALA A 20 -1.48 6.20 -0.92
N LEU A 21 -1.04 7.21 -0.17
CA LEU A 21 -1.88 7.85 0.83
C LEU A 21 -3.06 8.57 0.19
N ALA A 22 -2.81 9.27 -0.92
CA ALA A 22 -3.88 9.97 -1.65
C ALA A 22 -4.92 9.00 -2.20
N LEU A 23 -4.47 7.88 -2.78
CA LEU A 23 -5.36 6.86 -3.31
C LEU A 23 -6.20 6.21 -2.21
N ALA A 24 -5.58 5.87 -1.09
CA ALA A 24 -6.30 5.28 0.04
C ALA A 24 -7.36 6.24 0.56
N ARG A 25 -7.01 7.52 0.70
CA ARG A 25 -7.96 8.55 1.15
C ARG A 25 -9.13 8.67 0.18
N ALA A 26 -8.84 8.72 -1.12
CA ALA A 26 -9.88 8.85 -2.14
C ALA A 26 -10.83 7.64 -2.13
N MET A 27 -10.28 6.43 -1.95
CA MET A 27 -11.09 5.22 -1.90
C MET A 27 -12.02 5.23 -0.68
N LEU A 28 -11.50 5.60 0.49
CA LEU A 28 -12.30 5.67 1.71
C LEU A 28 -13.38 6.75 1.59
N ASP A 29 -13.04 7.91 1.03
CA ASP A 29 -14.00 9.00 0.83
C ASP A 29 -15.09 8.62 -0.17
N ALA A 30 -14.77 7.75 -1.13
CA ALA A 30 -15.74 7.25 -2.11
C ALA A 30 -16.64 6.16 -1.54
N GLY A 31 -16.41 5.72 -0.30
CA GLY A 31 -17.24 4.72 0.35
C GLY A 31 -16.72 3.29 0.27
N ASP A 32 -15.51 3.09 -0.20
CA ASP A 32 -14.91 1.76 -0.19
C ASP A 32 -14.74 1.28 1.24
N ALA A 33 -14.97 -0.01 1.47
CA ALA A 33 -14.87 -0.58 2.82
C ALA A 33 -13.44 -0.47 3.34
N PRO A 34 -13.25 0.02 4.59
CA PRO A 34 -11.92 0.08 5.18
C PRO A 34 -11.18 -1.26 5.17
N LEU A 35 -11.88 -2.36 5.44
CA LEU A 35 -11.26 -3.68 5.39
C LEU A 35 -10.73 -4.04 4.02
N ARG A 36 -11.41 -3.60 2.96
CA ARG A 36 -10.93 -3.85 1.60
C ARG A 36 -9.64 -3.10 1.33
N VAL A 37 -9.55 -1.84 1.78
CA VAL A 37 -8.33 -1.05 1.63
C VAL A 37 -7.17 -1.72 2.38
N LEU A 38 -7.42 -2.21 3.60
CA LEU A 38 -6.39 -2.91 4.39
C LEU A 38 -5.96 -4.23 3.74
N GLU A 39 -6.90 -4.96 3.10
CA GLU A 39 -6.54 -6.16 2.37
C GLU A 39 -5.61 -5.87 1.19
N LEU A 40 -5.85 -4.76 0.49
CA LEU A 40 -4.98 -4.33 -0.59
C LEU A 40 -3.59 -4.00 -0.08
N CYS A 41 -3.51 -3.33 1.08
CA CYS A 41 -2.23 -3.05 1.71
C CYS A 41 -1.46 -4.32 2.02
N ARG A 42 -2.16 -5.34 2.54
CA ARG A 42 -1.53 -6.62 2.86
C ARG A 42 -1.01 -7.30 1.58
N THR A 43 -1.80 -7.27 0.51
CA THR A 43 -1.38 -7.83 -0.77
C THR A 43 -0.14 -7.13 -1.30
N ALA A 44 -0.09 -5.79 -1.18
CA ALA A 44 1.08 -5.03 -1.61
C ALA A 44 2.32 -5.42 -0.81
N MET A 45 2.16 -5.71 0.49
CA MET A 45 3.27 -6.13 1.33
C MET A 45 3.85 -7.48 0.90
N GLU A 46 3.04 -8.35 0.33
CA GLU A 46 3.56 -9.61 -0.22
C GLU A 46 4.54 -9.32 -1.36
N THR A 47 4.22 -8.35 -2.22
CA THR A 47 5.12 -7.93 -3.29
C THR A 47 6.40 -7.31 -2.74
N VAL A 48 6.27 -6.45 -1.72
CA VAL A 48 7.43 -5.83 -1.08
C VAL A 48 8.34 -6.90 -0.47
N GLY A 49 7.76 -7.88 0.21
CA GLY A 49 8.52 -8.99 0.79
C GLY A 49 9.25 -9.81 -0.25
N LYS A 50 8.61 -10.05 -1.39
CA LYS A 50 9.23 -10.78 -2.49
C LYS A 50 10.41 -10.00 -3.05
N ARG A 51 10.26 -8.69 -3.26
CA ARG A 51 11.36 -7.85 -3.76
C ARG A 51 12.52 -7.81 -2.77
N PHE A 52 12.21 -7.86 -1.48
CA PHE A 52 13.25 -7.96 -0.45
C PHE A 52 14.01 -9.28 -0.57
N GLN A 53 13.30 -10.39 -0.73
CA GLN A 53 13.94 -11.70 -0.88
C GLN A 53 14.80 -11.78 -2.13
N GLU A 54 14.40 -11.11 -3.19
CA GLU A 54 15.11 -11.11 -4.46
C GLU A 54 16.29 -10.12 -4.50
N GLY A 55 16.49 -9.38 -3.43
CA GLY A 55 17.59 -8.42 -3.34
C GLY A 55 17.32 -7.09 -4.02
N GLU A 56 16.09 -6.85 -4.46
CA GLU A 56 15.71 -5.57 -5.07
C GLU A 56 15.47 -4.50 -4.01
N TYR A 57 14.91 -4.90 -2.85
CA TYR A 57 14.67 -4.01 -1.73
C TYR A 57 15.51 -4.42 -0.53
N PHE A 58 15.86 -3.44 0.29
CA PHE A 58 16.60 -3.63 1.52
C PHE A 58 15.77 -3.14 2.70
N LEU A 59 16.35 -3.12 3.88
CA LEU A 59 15.65 -2.76 5.10
C LEU A 59 14.94 -1.41 5.05
N PRO A 60 15.53 -0.34 4.47
CA PRO A 60 14.84 0.96 4.39
C PRO A 60 13.49 0.89 3.68
N GLU A 61 13.37 0.09 2.61
CA GLU A 61 12.10 -0.04 1.91
C GLU A 61 11.06 -0.77 2.75
N LEU A 62 11.47 -1.75 3.55
CA LEU A 62 10.55 -2.43 4.46
C LEU A 62 10.03 -1.48 5.52
N ILE A 63 10.89 -0.61 6.04
CA ILE A 63 10.51 0.37 7.04
C ILE A 63 9.51 1.36 6.45
N LEU A 64 9.80 1.87 5.25
CA LEU A 64 8.89 2.81 4.58
C LEU A 64 7.53 2.17 4.29
N ALA A 65 7.54 0.93 3.81
CA ALA A 65 6.28 0.21 3.56
C ALA A 65 5.46 0.08 4.84
N GLY A 66 6.10 -0.24 5.97
CA GLY A 66 5.44 -0.32 7.25
C GLY A 66 4.82 1.01 7.67
N GLU A 67 5.52 2.12 7.44
CA GLU A 67 5.01 3.46 7.73
C GLU A 67 3.80 3.78 6.86
N MET A 68 3.83 3.44 5.58
CA MET A 68 2.68 3.66 4.69
C MET A 68 1.45 2.92 5.20
N LEU A 69 1.62 1.66 5.58
CA LEU A 69 0.52 0.85 6.08
C LEU A 69 -0.04 1.41 7.38
N GLU A 70 0.82 1.88 8.27
CA GLU A 70 0.39 2.48 9.51
C GLU A 70 -0.46 3.73 9.26
N ARG A 71 -0.02 4.59 8.35
CA ARG A 71 -0.75 5.82 8.01
C ARG A 71 -2.08 5.51 7.36
N ILE A 72 -2.12 4.53 6.46
CA ILE A 72 -3.38 4.12 5.83
C ILE A 72 -4.32 3.51 6.87
N GLY A 73 -3.79 2.71 7.79
CA GLY A 73 -4.57 2.15 8.88
C GLY A 73 -5.20 3.23 9.76
N ASP A 74 -4.47 4.32 9.99
CA ASP A 74 -4.99 5.43 10.79
C ASP A 74 -6.14 6.17 10.10
N MET A 75 -6.20 6.14 8.77
CA MET A 75 -7.31 6.72 8.01
C MET A 75 -8.57 5.87 8.12
N ALA A 76 -8.37 4.57 8.25
CA ALA A 76 -9.46 3.61 8.31
C ALA A 76 -9.96 3.44 9.74
#